data_9511c420b0e81a282825c7520faa1ca6
#
_entry.id   9511c420b0e81a282825c7520faa1ca6
#
_cell.length_a   1.000
_cell.length_b   1.000
_cell.length_c   1.000
_cell.angle_alpha   90.00
_cell.angle_beta   90.00
_cell.angle_gamma   90.00
#
_symmetry.space_group_name_H-M   'P 1'
#
loop_
_entity.id
_entity.type
_entity.pdbx_description
1 polymer ?
#
loop_
_entity_poly.entity_id
_entity_poly.type
_entity_poly.pdbx_seq_one_letter_code
_entity_poly.pdbx_strand_id
1 'polypeptide(L)'
;MTYYDNIAKRWHEITGYRGGPFKELVLNRILLDQVPGIDNRSILELGAGTGYFMPLVLRRFSGQVPSAIFITDKSRQLLEISRKYFRSENAVYQYLDVAEPFPFTDGQFDLILASMLFNEVTASGFKKALAECHRVLAPGGLFLIAVTHPDFIGGLKKKGMLKPARDGTLTMPGTGSLRLPVVIRSLENYRKSLREAGFGFQEEEACPTEEVIHRKAGLRSAWKVPVALVFACSKS
;
A
#
# COMPACT_ATOMS: atom_id res chain seq x y z
N MET A 1 -18.56 3.70 8.99
CA MET A 1 -18.20 4.36 7.71
C MET A 1 -16.78 4.89 7.86
N THR A 2 -15.88 4.49 7.00
CA THR A 2 -14.45 4.86 7.06
C THR A 2 -14.22 6.26 6.46
N TYR A 3 -13.03 6.85 6.70
CA TYR A 3 -12.62 8.08 6.01
C TYR A 3 -12.73 7.92 4.49
N TYR A 4 -12.27 6.79 3.96
CA TYR A 4 -12.27 6.52 2.52
C TYR A 4 -13.65 6.26 1.92
N ASP A 5 -14.61 5.76 2.68
CA ASP A 5 -15.99 5.69 2.21
C ASP A 5 -16.54 7.07 1.84
N ASN A 6 -16.18 8.09 2.64
CA ASN A 6 -16.66 9.47 2.43
C ASN A 6 -16.03 10.14 1.21
N ILE A 7 -14.85 9.71 0.77
CA ILE A 7 -14.10 10.34 -0.32
C ILE A 7 -13.90 9.43 -1.53
N ALA A 8 -14.44 8.20 -1.53
CA ALA A 8 -14.13 7.16 -2.51
C ALA A 8 -14.28 7.64 -3.97
N LYS A 9 -15.40 8.29 -4.31
CA LYS A 9 -15.63 8.83 -5.65
C LYS A 9 -14.59 9.89 -6.02
N ARG A 10 -14.35 10.86 -5.12
CA ARG A 10 -13.37 11.92 -5.34
C ARG A 10 -11.94 11.39 -5.39
N TRP A 11 -11.65 10.40 -4.54
CA TRP A 11 -10.36 9.70 -4.57
C TRP A 11 -10.12 9.09 -5.95
N HIS A 12 -11.12 8.37 -6.47
CA HIS A 12 -11.04 7.74 -7.79
C HIS A 12 -10.89 8.77 -8.92
N GLU A 13 -11.67 9.86 -8.91
CA GLU A 13 -11.57 10.94 -9.90
C GLU A 13 -10.15 11.56 -9.95
N ILE A 14 -9.48 11.68 -8.80
CA ILE A 14 -8.15 12.30 -8.68
C ILE A 14 -7.01 11.30 -8.98
N THR A 15 -7.11 10.08 -8.49
CA THR A 15 -6.02 9.08 -8.62
C THR A 15 -6.12 8.24 -9.88
N GLY A 16 -7.32 8.12 -10.44
CA GLY A 16 -7.59 7.30 -11.62
C GLY A 16 -7.11 5.86 -11.44
N TYR A 17 -6.77 5.24 -12.58
CA TYR A 17 -6.29 3.86 -12.64
C TYR A 17 -4.77 3.70 -12.59
N ARG A 18 -4.03 4.74 -12.24
CA ARG A 18 -2.55 4.72 -12.22
C ARG A 18 -1.96 5.12 -10.88
N GLY A 19 -2.81 5.49 -9.92
CA GLY A 19 -2.39 5.88 -8.57
C GLY A 19 -1.73 7.26 -8.45
N GLY A 20 -1.72 8.04 -9.53
CA GLY A 20 -1.09 9.36 -9.61
C GLY A 20 0.40 9.31 -9.98
N PRO A 21 1.01 10.47 -10.35
CA PRO A 21 2.32 10.53 -11.02
C PRO A 21 3.47 9.84 -10.29
N PHE A 22 3.56 9.97 -8.97
CA PHE A 22 4.65 9.32 -8.21
C PHE A 22 4.51 7.79 -8.22
N LYS A 23 3.30 7.28 -8.01
CA LYS A 23 3.06 5.84 -8.06
C LYS A 23 3.31 5.31 -9.47
N GLU A 24 2.78 5.98 -10.49
CA GLU A 24 2.91 5.57 -11.90
C GLU A 24 4.38 5.53 -12.35
N LEU A 25 5.15 6.58 -12.09
CA LEU A 25 6.49 6.74 -12.64
C LEU A 25 7.62 6.10 -11.81
N VAL A 26 7.38 5.88 -10.52
CA VAL A 26 8.42 5.39 -9.60
C VAL A 26 7.97 4.16 -8.82
N LEU A 27 6.97 4.32 -7.93
CA LEU A 27 6.67 3.30 -6.93
C LEU A 27 6.16 1.99 -7.55
N ASN A 28 5.28 2.08 -8.56
CA ASN A 28 4.73 0.88 -9.19
C ASN A 28 5.82 0.04 -9.87
N ARG A 29 6.84 0.69 -10.46
CA ARG A 29 7.97 0.00 -11.06
C ARG A 29 8.76 -0.77 -10.00
N ILE A 30 9.15 -0.13 -8.90
CA ILE A 30 9.88 -0.77 -7.80
C ILE A 30 9.10 -1.97 -7.27
N LEU A 31 7.80 -1.80 -7.02
CA LEU A 31 6.96 -2.91 -6.55
C LEU A 31 6.86 -4.05 -7.56
N LEU A 32 6.67 -3.74 -8.85
CA LEU A 32 6.56 -4.77 -9.90
C LEU A 32 7.86 -5.52 -10.13
N ASP A 33 9.01 -4.86 -9.98
CA ASP A 33 10.32 -5.49 -10.13
C ASP A 33 10.63 -6.47 -8.97
N GLN A 34 9.98 -6.29 -7.80
CA GLN A 34 10.07 -7.20 -6.66
C GLN A 34 9.07 -8.36 -6.73
N VAL A 35 7.99 -8.26 -7.52
CA VAL A 35 7.02 -9.35 -7.66
C VAL A 35 7.65 -10.51 -8.40
N PRO A 36 7.66 -11.73 -7.84
CA PRO A 36 8.08 -12.93 -8.58
C PRO A 36 7.03 -13.31 -9.62
N GLY A 37 7.28 -14.35 -10.40
CA GLY A 37 6.23 -14.91 -11.25
C GLY A 37 4.98 -15.25 -10.47
N ILE A 38 3.80 -15.11 -11.09
CA ILE A 38 2.48 -15.26 -10.44
C ILE A 38 1.74 -16.53 -10.85
N ASP A 39 2.34 -17.37 -11.68
CA ASP A 39 1.70 -18.59 -12.19
C ASP A 39 1.34 -19.54 -11.04
N ASN A 40 0.07 -19.97 -11.01
CA ASN A 40 -0.50 -20.83 -9.97
C ASN A 40 -0.33 -20.32 -8.52
N ARG A 41 -0.08 -19.02 -8.32
CA ARG A 41 0.08 -18.42 -6.99
C ARG A 41 -1.23 -17.86 -6.46
N SER A 42 -1.42 -17.96 -5.13
CA SER A 42 -2.48 -17.28 -4.40
C SER A 42 -1.99 -15.90 -3.95
N ILE A 43 -2.72 -14.84 -4.30
CA ILE A 43 -2.31 -13.45 -4.10
C ILE A 43 -3.32 -12.73 -3.19
N LEU A 44 -2.83 -12.00 -2.20
CA LEU A 44 -3.62 -11.12 -1.33
C LEU A 44 -3.19 -9.67 -1.51
N GLU A 45 -4.09 -8.79 -1.93
CA GLU A 45 -3.88 -7.35 -1.93
C GLU A 45 -4.64 -6.71 -0.76
N LEU A 46 -3.90 -6.11 0.17
CA LEU A 46 -4.40 -5.41 1.35
C LEU A 46 -4.52 -3.91 1.07
N GLY A 47 -5.68 -3.34 1.37
CA GLY A 47 -5.95 -1.91 1.13
C GLY A 47 -5.85 -1.54 -0.35
N ALA A 48 -6.50 -2.33 -1.19
CA ALA A 48 -6.42 -2.22 -2.66
C ALA A 48 -6.94 -0.87 -3.21
N GLY A 49 -7.74 -0.16 -2.41
CA GLY A 49 -8.32 1.11 -2.84
C GLY A 49 -9.18 0.95 -4.08
N THR A 50 -8.85 1.66 -5.15
CA THR A 50 -9.56 1.58 -6.44
C THR A 50 -9.18 0.36 -7.28
N GLY A 51 -8.31 -0.53 -6.78
CA GLY A 51 -7.91 -1.76 -7.46
C GLY A 51 -7.01 -1.56 -8.67
N TYR A 52 -6.23 -0.50 -8.70
CA TYR A 52 -5.41 -0.15 -9.86
C TYR A 52 -4.14 -0.99 -9.99
N PHE A 53 -3.62 -1.56 -8.89
CA PHE A 53 -2.30 -2.20 -8.90
C PHE A 53 -2.33 -3.64 -9.43
N MET A 54 -3.34 -4.43 -9.07
CA MET A 54 -3.44 -5.82 -9.56
C MET A 54 -3.47 -5.94 -11.09
N PRO A 55 -4.21 -5.09 -11.86
CA PRO A 55 -4.10 -5.07 -13.31
C PRO A 55 -2.68 -4.82 -13.86
N LEU A 56 -1.85 -4.06 -13.14
CA LEU A 56 -0.46 -3.85 -13.53
C LEU A 56 0.38 -5.11 -13.31
N VAL A 57 0.15 -5.82 -12.19
CA VAL A 57 0.79 -7.12 -11.91
C VAL A 57 0.45 -8.12 -13.00
N LEU A 58 -0.84 -8.31 -13.32
CA LEU A 58 -1.26 -9.26 -14.35
C LEU A 58 -0.71 -8.90 -15.75
N ARG A 59 -0.64 -7.62 -16.08
CA ARG A 59 -0.03 -7.17 -17.35
C ARG A 59 1.46 -7.44 -17.40
N ARG A 60 2.19 -7.23 -16.29
CA ARG A 60 3.64 -7.49 -16.19
C ARG A 60 3.96 -8.96 -16.42
N PHE A 61 3.08 -9.84 -15.97
CA PHE A 61 3.20 -11.29 -16.06
C PHE A 61 2.15 -11.90 -17.01
N SER A 62 1.92 -11.26 -18.15
CA SER A 62 0.93 -11.74 -19.13
C SER A 62 1.30 -13.17 -19.59
N GLY A 63 0.29 -14.07 -19.60
CA GLY A 63 0.46 -15.49 -19.86
C GLY A 63 0.63 -16.37 -18.62
N GLN A 64 0.83 -15.77 -17.43
CA GLN A 64 0.77 -16.49 -16.16
C GLN A 64 -0.62 -16.32 -15.53
N VAL A 65 -1.12 -17.39 -14.93
CA VAL A 65 -2.46 -17.41 -14.32
C VAL A 65 -2.36 -17.69 -12.82
N PRO A 66 -2.66 -16.70 -11.95
CA PRO A 66 -2.72 -16.95 -10.51
C PRO A 66 -3.87 -17.91 -10.17
N SER A 67 -3.67 -18.74 -9.15
CA SER A 67 -4.71 -19.68 -8.67
C SER A 67 -5.90 -18.95 -8.03
N ALA A 68 -5.61 -17.86 -7.30
CA ALA A 68 -6.62 -16.99 -6.69
C ALA A 68 -6.06 -15.58 -6.44
N ILE A 69 -6.92 -14.58 -6.51
CA ILE A 69 -6.59 -13.17 -6.20
C ILE A 69 -7.62 -12.65 -5.19
N PHE A 70 -7.17 -12.27 -4.00
CA PHE A 70 -8.00 -11.63 -2.99
C PHE A 70 -7.72 -10.14 -2.96
N ILE A 71 -8.74 -9.34 -3.29
CA ILE A 71 -8.70 -7.88 -3.30
C ILE A 71 -9.43 -7.39 -2.05
N THR A 72 -8.71 -6.78 -1.12
CA THR A 72 -9.29 -6.41 0.17
C THR A 72 -9.12 -4.92 0.48
N ASP A 73 -10.14 -4.34 1.11
CA ASP A 73 -10.12 -2.98 1.64
C ASP A 73 -11.14 -2.86 2.77
N LYS A 74 -10.92 -1.92 3.70
CA LYS A 74 -11.92 -1.58 4.73
C LYS A 74 -12.97 -0.58 4.25
N SER A 75 -12.82 0.01 3.08
CA SER A 75 -13.83 0.82 2.43
C SER A 75 -14.65 -0.02 1.46
N ARG A 76 -15.92 -0.23 1.79
CA ARG A 76 -16.87 -0.94 0.91
C ARG A 76 -17.05 -0.20 -0.41
N GLN A 77 -17.03 1.13 -0.38
CA GLN A 77 -17.17 1.95 -1.58
C GLN A 77 -15.96 1.82 -2.51
N LEU A 78 -14.73 1.78 -1.97
CA LEU A 78 -13.53 1.52 -2.77
C LEU A 78 -13.54 0.12 -3.37
N LEU A 79 -13.96 -0.90 -2.61
CA LEU A 79 -14.11 -2.26 -3.13
C LEU A 79 -15.11 -2.35 -4.28
N GLU A 80 -16.23 -1.62 -4.21
CA GLU A 80 -17.19 -1.56 -5.32
C GLU A 80 -16.60 -0.90 -6.56
N ILE A 81 -15.83 0.18 -6.37
CA ILE A 81 -15.09 0.81 -7.46
C ILE A 81 -14.09 -0.18 -8.05
N SER A 82 -13.27 -0.81 -7.23
CA SER A 82 -12.29 -1.81 -7.66
C SER A 82 -12.93 -2.94 -8.47
N ARG A 83 -14.06 -3.50 -8.00
CA ARG A 83 -14.80 -4.56 -8.68
C ARG A 83 -15.33 -4.16 -10.06
N LYS A 84 -15.65 -2.88 -10.26
CA LYS A 84 -16.10 -2.39 -11.57
C LYS A 84 -14.97 -2.33 -12.59
N TYR A 85 -13.76 -2.07 -12.15
CA TYR A 85 -12.62 -1.79 -13.01
C TYR A 85 -11.67 -2.95 -13.20
N PHE A 86 -11.53 -3.78 -12.21
CA PHE A 86 -10.77 -5.00 -12.32
C PHE A 86 -11.72 -6.18 -12.24
N ARG A 87 -11.78 -6.98 -13.30
CA ARG A 87 -12.57 -8.20 -13.36
C ARG A 87 -11.68 -9.35 -13.80
N SER A 88 -11.60 -10.36 -12.97
CA SER A 88 -10.94 -11.63 -13.24
C SER A 88 -11.80 -12.74 -12.63
N GLU A 89 -11.91 -13.86 -13.30
CA GLU A 89 -12.65 -15.03 -12.81
C GLU A 89 -12.08 -15.54 -11.48
N ASN A 90 -10.77 -15.33 -11.26
CA ASN A 90 -10.05 -15.76 -10.06
C ASN A 90 -10.01 -14.67 -8.96
N ALA A 91 -10.72 -13.53 -9.14
CA ALA A 91 -10.68 -12.43 -8.19
C ALA A 91 -11.84 -12.48 -7.19
N VAL A 92 -11.53 -12.48 -5.91
CA VAL A 92 -12.45 -12.39 -4.77
C VAL A 92 -12.30 -11.01 -4.13
N TYR A 93 -13.41 -10.28 -4.00
CA TYR A 93 -13.45 -8.96 -3.35
C TYR A 93 -14.03 -9.11 -1.95
N GLN A 94 -13.24 -8.74 -0.94
CA GLN A 94 -13.61 -8.96 0.45
C GLN A 94 -13.32 -7.75 1.33
N TYR A 95 -14.30 -7.37 2.17
CA TYR A 95 -14.07 -6.39 3.23
C TYR A 95 -13.05 -6.94 4.23
N LEU A 96 -12.02 -6.15 4.54
CA LEU A 96 -11.02 -6.47 5.53
C LEU A 96 -10.51 -5.20 6.21
N ASP A 97 -10.60 -5.14 7.54
CA ASP A 97 -9.81 -4.21 8.34
C ASP A 97 -8.54 -4.92 8.80
N VAL A 98 -7.38 -4.42 8.41
CA VAL A 98 -6.09 -5.05 8.74
C VAL A 98 -5.74 -5.01 10.23
N ALA A 99 -6.47 -4.23 11.04
CA ALA A 99 -6.33 -4.21 12.49
C ALA A 99 -7.10 -5.34 13.20
N GLU A 100 -7.91 -6.12 12.46
CA GLU A 100 -8.71 -7.26 12.95
C GLU A 100 -8.13 -8.60 12.44
N PRO A 101 -8.50 -9.74 13.03
CA PRO A 101 -8.07 -11.06 12.56
C PRO A 101 -8.48 -11.30 11.10
N PHE A 102 -7.58 -11.87 10.30
CA PHE A 102 -7.85 -12.16 8.90
C PHE A 102 -8.65 -13.47 8.77
N PRO A 103 -9.73 -13.49 7.97
CA PRO A 103 -10.56 -14.69 7.76
C PRO A 103 -9.92 -15.64 6.73
N PHE A 104 -8.62 -15.88 6.87
CA PHE A 104 -7.83 -16.72 5.99
C PHE A 104 -7.08 -17.79 6.78
N THR A 105 -6.75 -18.91 6.15
CA THR A 105 -6.00 -19.99 6.75
C THR A 105 -4.50 -19.69 6.78
N ASP A 106 -3.78 -20.37 7.67
CA ASP A 106 -2.34 -20.27 7.76
C ASP A 106 -1.67 -20.69 6.43
N GLY A 107 -0.70 -19.90 5.97
CA GLY A 107 0.05 -20.20 4.75
C GLY A 107 -0.78 -20.16 3.46
N GLN A 108 -1.90 -19.46 3.43
CA GLN A 108 -2.80 -19.43 2.29
C GLN A 108 -2.23 -18.68 1.07
N PHE A 109 -1.34 -17.71 1.26
CA PHE A 109 -0.91 -16.80 0.20
C PHE A 109 0.57 -16.91 -0.12
N ASP A 110 0.90 -17.00 -1.40
CA ASP A 110 2.27 -16.95 -1.90
C ASP A 110 2.80 -15.52 -2.04
N LEU A 111 1.89 -14.56 -2.24
CA LEU A 111 2.20 -13.14 -2.40
C LEU A 111 1.20 -12.30 -1.64
N ILE A 112 1.68 -11.43 -0.76
CA ILE A 112 0.87 -10.40 -0.10
C ILE A 112 1.39 -9.03 -0.54
N LEU A 113 0.47 -8.13 -0.90
CA LEU A 113 0.76 -6.77 -1.37
C LEU A 113 0.06 -5.75 -0.47
N ALA A 114 0.79 -4.74 0.02
CA ALA A 114 0.24 -3.64 0.81
C ALA A 114 0.88 -2.32 0.37
N SER A 115 0.26 -1.62 -0.59
CA SER A 115 0.77 -0.37 -1.13
C SER A 115 0.13 0.84 -0.48
N MET A 116 0.90 1.60 0.30
CA MET A 116 0.49 2.83 1.00
C MET A 116 -0.62 2.64 2.06
N LEU A 117 -0.90 1.43 2.46
CA LEU A 117 -1.90 1.09 3.47
C LEU A 117 -1.45 1.47 4.89
N PHE A 118 -0.22 1.09 5.27
CA PHE A 118 0.23 1.22 6.66
C PHE A 118 0.61 2.64 7.09
N ASN A 119 0.47 3.60 6.22
CA ASN A 119 0.64 5.01 6.54
C ASN A 119 -0.36 5.52 7.60
N GLU A 120 -1.55 4.93 7.64
CA GLU A 120 -2.67 5.38 8.47
C GLU A 120 -3.08 4.39 9.58
N VAL A 121 -2.48 3.21 9.58
CA VAL A 121 -2.76 2.18 10.58
C VAL A 121 -2.03 2.51 11.88
N THR A 122 -2.74 2.46 13.01
CA THR A 122 -2.17 2.72 14.35
C THR A 122 -1.02 1.77 14.67
N ALA A 123 -0.20 2.09 15.66
CA ALA A 123 0.93 1.23 16.04
C ALA A 123 0.47 -0.18 16.47
N SER A 124 -0.63 -0.27 17.25
CA SER A 124 -1.20 -1.57 17.65
C SER A 124 -1.80 -2.32 16.48
N GLY A 125 -2.55 -1.63 15.59
CA GLY A 125 -3.12 -2.24 14.38
C GLY A 125 -2.04 -2.73 13.42
N PHE A 126 -0.94 -1.99 13.28
CA PHE A 126 0.20 -2.41 12.45
C PHE A 126 0.84 -3.71 12.96
N LYS A 127 1.05 -3.83 14.29
CA LYS A 127 1.59 -5.07 14.88
C LYS A 127 0.66 -6.26 14.64
N LYS A 128 -0.65 -6.08 14.85
CA LYS A 128 -1.65 -7.12 14.57
C LYS A 128 -1.64 -7.52 13.08
N ALA A 129 -1.64 -6.54 12.18
CA ALA A 129 -1.59 -6.79 10.74
C ALA A 129 -0.35 -7.57 10.33
N LEU A 130 0.83 -7.23 10.87
CA LEU A 130 2.06 -7.96 10.58
C LEU A 130 2.01 -9.41 11.07
N ALA A 131 1.46 -9.66 12.26
CA ALA A 131 1.27 -11.02 12.79
C ALA A 131 0.34 -11.84 11.90
N GLU A 132 -0.78 -11.26 11.44
CA GLU A 132 -1.70 -11.91 10.53
C GLU A 132 -1.07 -12.13 9.13
N CYS A 133 -0.38 -11.14 8.58
CA CYS A 133 0.36 -11.31 7.33
C CYS A 133 1.40 -12.45 7.44
N HIS A 134 2.13 -12.53 8.55
CA HIS A 134 3.06 -13.62 8.78
C HIS A 134 2.34 -14.98 8.88
N ARG A 135 1.20 -15.04 9.57
CA ARG A 135 0.41 -16.28 9.71
C ARG A 135 -0.08 -16.78 8.34
N VAL A 136 -0.68 -15.90 7.56
CA VAL A 136 -1.34 -16.28 6.28
C VAL A 136 -0.37 -16.38 5.10
N LEU A 137 0.88 -15.89 5.23
CA LEU A 137 1.91 -16.04 4.21
C LEU A 137 2.43 -17.48 4.19
N ALA A 138 2.50 -18.08 3.01
CA ALA A 138 3.07 -19.41 2.82
C ALA A 138 4.59 -19.44 3.11
N PRO A 139 5.16 -20.58 3.52
CA PRO A 139 6.61 -20.74 3.54
C PRO A 139 7.21 -20.42 2.16
N GLY A 140 8.26 -19.59 2.11
CA GLY A 140 8.86 -19.10 0.86
C GLY A 140 8.01 -18.06 0.11
N GLY A 141 6.89 -17.62 0.68
CA GLY A 141 6.08 -16.54 0.15
C GLY A 141 6.73 -15.17 0.32
N LEU A 142 6.21 -14.17 -0.39
CA LEU A 142 6.70 -12.80 -0.39
C LEU A 142 5.61 -11.84 0.09
N PHE A 143 5.94 -10.96 1.04
CA PHE A 143 5.10 -9.86 1.47
C PHE A 143 5.74 -8.52 1.09
N LEU A 144 5.14 -7.80 0.15
CA LEU A 144 5.60 -6.49 -0.30
C LEU A 144 4.82 -5.37 0.39
N ILE A 145 5.54 -4.47 1.02
CA ILE A 145 4.99 -3.31 1.72
C ILE A 145 5.57 -2.04 1.09
N ALA A 146 4.70 -1.09 0.74
CA ALA A 146 5.14 0.26 0.44
C ALA A 146 4.49 1.25 1.41
N VAL A 147 5.31 2.14 1.98
CA VAL A 147 4.88 3.20 2.90
C VAL A 147 5.48 4.53 2.50
N THR A 148 4.88 5.64 2.94
CA THR A 148 5.50 6.95 2.81
C THR A 148 6.78 6.99 3.64
N HIS A 149 7.88 7.48 3.05
CA HIS A 149 9.17 7.51 3.74
C HIS A 149 9.12 8.41 4.98
N PRO A 150 9.66 7.96 6.13
CA PRO A 150 9.64 8.74 7.38
C PRO A 150 10.27 10.14 7.24
N ASP A 151 11.36 10.28 6.48
CA ASP A 151 12.03 11.55 6.26
C ASP A 151 11.18 12.52 5.44
N PHE A 152 10.40 12.00 4.46
CA PHE A 152 9.45 12.81 3.74
C PHE A 152 8.36 13.35 4.68
N ILE A 153 7.79 12.50 5.54
CA ILE A 153 6.81 12.92 6.56
C ILE A 153 7.44 13.93 7.52
N GLY A 154 8.69 13.70 7.95
CA GLY A 154 9.47 14.63 8.78
C GLY A 154 9.66 15.99 8.12
N GLY A 155 9.96 16.02 6.82
CA GLY A 155 10.03 17.22 6.01
C GLY A 155 8.69 17.97 5.93
N LEU A 156 7.59 17.27 5.73
CA LEU A 156 6.24 17.85 5.75
C LEU A 156 5.90 18.44 7.13
N LYS A 157 6.29 17.76 8.22
CA LYS A 157 6.09 18.25 9.59
C LYS A 157 6.88 19.55 9.82
N LYS A 158 8.17 19.59 9.47
CA LYS A 158 9.02 20.80 9.61
C LYS A 158 8.46 22.00 8.84
N LYS A 159 7.77 21.77 7.72
CA LYS A 159 7.12 22.80 6.90
C LYS A 159 5.70 23.17 7.37
N GLY A 160 5.21 22.62 8.49
CA GLY A 160 3.86 22.85 8.98
C GLY A 160 2.75 22.34 8.06
N MET A 161 3.08 21.40 7.18
CA MET A 161 2.12 20.85 6.21
C MET A 161 1.25 19.71 6.78
N LEU A 162 1.64 19.11 7.91
CA LEU A 162 0.78 18.21 8.66
C LEU A 162 -0.26 19.01 9.43
N LYS A 163 -1.52 18.60 9.35
CA LYS A 163 -2.64 19.29 9.99
C LYS A 163 -3.52 18.27 10.74
N PRO A 164 -4.06 18.62 11.91
CA PRO A 164 -5.06 17.80 12.58
C PRO A 164 -6.38 17.82 11.79
N ALA A 165 -7.06 16.69 11.71
CA ALA A 165 -8.46 16.58 11.31
C ALA A 165 -9.38 16.88 12.51
N ARG A 166 -10.71 16.92 12.28
CA ARG A 166 -11.68 17.21 13.34
C ARG A 166 -11.68 16.20 14.48
N ASP A 167 -11.35 14.95 14.19
CA ASP A 167 -11.25 13.85 15.16
C ASP A 167 -9.87 13.75 15.83
N GLY A 168 -8.97 14.71 15.59
CA GLY A 168 -7.60 14.72 16.09
C GLY A 168 -6.61 13.89 15.27
N THR A 169 -7.06 13.14 14.28
CA THR A 169 -6.17 12.39 13.38
C THR A 169 -5.24 13.34 12.63
N LEU A 170 -3.96 13.03 12.60
CA LEU A 170 -3.00 13.81 11.83
C LEU A 170 -3.17 13.52 10.34
N THR A 171 -3.12 14.57 9.52
CA THR A 171 -3.25 14.44 8.06
C THR A 171 -2.10 15.09 7.32
N MET A 172 -1.73 14.53 6.17
CA MET A 172 -0.73 15.07 5.24
C MET A 172 -1.38 15.45 3.89
N PRO A 173 -0.73 16.29 3.08
CA PRO A 173 -1.16 16.52 1.71
C PRO A 173 -1.19 15.23 0.90
N GLY A 174 -2.30 14.97 0.23
CA GLY A 174 -2.45 13.87 -0.71
C GLY A 174 -2.39 14.34 -2.16
N THR A 175 -2.98 13.56 -3.07
CA THR A 175 -3.12 13.94 -4.47
C THR A 175 -4.25 14.97 -4.63
N GLY A 176 -4.02 15.98 -5.46
CA GLY A 176 -4.96 17.09 -5.63
C GLY A 176 -5.16 17.89 -4.33
N SER A 177 -6.40 18.17 -3.98
CA SER A 177 -6.77 18.91 -2.75
C SER A 177 -7.06 18.00 -1.55
N LEU A 178 -6.86 16.69 -1.68
CA LEU A 178 -7.13 15.75 -0.59
C LEU A 178 -6.07 15.84 0.49
N ARG A 179 -6.48 15.55 1.70
CA ARG A 179 -5.59 15.34 2.83
C ARG A 179 -5.78 13.90 3.30
N LEU A 180 -4.69 13.20 3.53
CA LEU A 180 -4.73 11.78 3.88
C LEU A 180 -4.35 11.58 5.34
N PRO A 181 -5.02 10.69 6.06
CA PRO A 181 -4.59 10.29 7.39
C PRO A 181 -3.14 9.81 7.37
N VAL A 182 -2.39 10.14 8.43
CA VAL A 182 -1.02 9.68 8.57
C VAL A 182 -0.66 9.42 10.02
N VAL A 183 -0.04 8.29 10.27
CA VAL A 183 0.60 7.94 11.54
C VAL A 183 2.11 8.15 11.38
N ILE A 184 2.70 8.99 12.22
CA ILE A 184 4.16 9.21 12.20
C ILE A 184 4.83 7.97 12.79
N ARG A 185 5.62 7.27 11.97
CA ARG A 185 6.41 6.10 12.37
C ARG A 185 7.83 6.27 11.88
N SER A 186 8.82 6.02 12.73
CA SER A 186 10.22 6.07 12.33
C SER A 186 10.61 4.83 11.50
N LEU A 187 11.68 4.95 10.73
CA LEU A 187 12.25 3.83 9.98
C LEU A 187 12.59 2.66 10.91
N GLU A 188 13.21 2.96 12.06
CA GLU A 188 13.55 1.92 13.04
C GLU A 188 12.30 1.22 13.61
N ASN A 189 11.19 1.94 13.81
CA ASN A 189 9.94 1.31 14.24
C ASN A 189 9.35 0.37 13.18
N TYR A 190 9.49 0.68 11.88
CA TYR A 190 9.12 -0.26 10.81
C TYR A 190 9.99 -1.50 10.87
N ARG A 191 11.32 -1.35 10.89
CA ARG A 191 12.29 -2.43 10.93
C ARG A 191 12.10 -3.34 12.17
N LYS A 192 11.96 -2.72 13.34
CA LYS A 192 11.70 -3.44 14.59
C LYS A 192 10.41 -4.25 14.54
N SER A 193 9.32 -3.64 14.08
CA SER A 193 8.03 -4.34 14.02
C SER A 193 8.04 -5.52 13.04
N LEU A 194 8.75 -5.41 11.93
CA LEU A 194 8.90 -6.50 10.96
C LEU A 194 9.69 -7.67 11.57
N ARG A 195 10.82 -7.38 12.24
CA ARG A 195 11.61 -8.42 12.93
C ARG A 195 10.82 -9.09 14.06
N GLU A 196 10.11 -8.31 14.89
CA GLU A 196 9.26 -8.82 15.97
C GLU A 196 8.15 -9.74 15.44
N ALA A 197 7.67 -9.51 14.21
CA ALA A 197 6.67 -10.35 13.55
C ALA A 197 7.27 -11.60 12.86
N GLY A 198 8.59 -11.80 12.88
CA GLY A 198 9.26 -12.97 12.28
C GLY A 198 9.64 -12.81 10.82
N PHE A 199 9.66 -11.57 10.28
CA PHE A 199 10.07 -11.33 8.91
C PHE A 199 11.57 -11.03 8.78
N GLY A 200 12.24 -11.71 7.85
CA GLY A 200 13.42 -11.19 7.15
C GLY A 200 12.98 -10.21 6.08
N PHE A 201 13.75 -9.17 5.78
CA PHE A 201 13.38 -8.20 4.75
C PHE A 201 14.57 -7.52 4.09
N GLN A 202 14.37 -7.11 2.84
CA GLN A 202 15.17 -6.12 2.13
C GLN A 202 14.36 -4.83 2.03
N GLU A 203 15.04 -3.70 1.93
CA GLU A 203 14.40 -2.39 1.81
C GLU A 203 14.95 -1.61 0.63
N GLU A 204 14.07 -0.83 -0.03
CA GLU A 204 14.42 0.03 -1.16
C GLU A 204 13.72 1.38 -1.02
N GLU A 205 14.49 2.45 -1.17
CA GLU A 205 13.99 3.82 -1.14
C GLU A 205 13.49 4.26 -2.52
N ALA A 206 12.26 4.75 -2.57
CA ALA A 206 11.66 5.30 -3.79
C ALA A 206 11.87 6.82 -3.84
N CYS A 207 12.87 7.24 -4.60
CA CYS A 207 13.19 8.66 -4.84
C CYS A 207 12.39 9.21 -6.04
N PRO A 208 11.90 10.46 -5.98
CA PRO A 208 11.22 11.08 -7.12
C PRO A 208 12.19 11.35 -8.26
N THR A 209 11.73 11.11 -9.48
CA THR A 209 12.46 11.51 -10.69
C THR A 209 12.19 12.98 -11.03
N GLU A 210 13.02 13.58 -11.89
CA GLU A 210 12.80 14.96 -12.38
C GLU A 210 11.42 15.11 -13.03
N GLU A 211 10.95 14.12 -13.77
CA GLU A 211 9.63 14.11 -14.38
C GLU A 211 8.50 14.22 -13.34
N VAL A 212 8.60 13.47 -12.23
CA VAL A 212 7.64 13.57 -11.13
C VAL A 212 7.66 14.96 -10.50
N ILE A 213 8.86 15.51 -10.29
CA ILE A 213 9.05 16.85 -9.73
C ILE A 213 8.43 17.90 -10.64
N HIS A 214 8.59 17.77 -11.97
CA HIS A 214 7.95 18.67 -12.95
C HIS A 214 6.44 18.59 -12.89
N ARG A 215 5.86 17.39 -12.85
CA ARG A 215 4.40 17.20 -12.79
C ARG A 215 3.76 17.66 -11.46
N LYS A 216 4.55 17.82 -10.40
CA LYS A 216 4.11 18.25 -9.07
C LYS A 216 4.93 19.43 -8.53
N ALA A 217 5.08 20.47 -9.30
CA ALA A 217 5.95 21.63 -9.01
C ALA A 217 5.74 22.27 -7.61
N GLY A 218 4.51 22.23 -7.07
CA GLY A 218 4.21 22.76 -5.74
C GLY A 218 4.89 22.04 -4.57
N LEU A 219 5.52 20.89 -4.80
CA LEU A 219 6.21 20.09 -3.77
C LEU A 219 7.73 20.01 -3.99
N ARG A 220 8.31 20.77 -4.94
CA ARG A 220 9.75 20.70 -5.30
C ARG A 220 10.69 20.72 -4.11
N SER A 221 10.41 21.52 -3.10
CA SER A 221 11.29 21.63 -1.92
C SER A 221 11.16 20.46 -0.93
N ALA A 222 10.06 19.68 -1.00
CA ALA A 222 9.84 18.50 -0.16
C ALA A 222 10.39 17.21 -0.80
N TRP A 223 10.76 17.23 -2.08
CA TRP A 223 11.13 16.07 -2.88
C TRP A 223 12.65 15.85 -2.98
N LYS A 224 13.43 16.46 -2.09
CA LYS A 224 14.88 16.23 -2.00
C LYS A 224 15.26 14.97 -1.21
N VAL A 225 14.26 14.22 -0.71
CA VAL A 225 14.42 12.99 0.06
C VAL A 225 13.56 11.90 -0.55
N PRO A 226 13.82 10.63 -0.26
CA PRO A 226 12.94 9.53 -0.68
C PRO A 226 11.50 9.79 -0.24
N VAL A 227 10.53 9.54 -1.12
CA VAL A 227 9.09 9.77 -0.87
C VAL A 227 8.41 8.53 -0.33
N ALA A 228 8.86 7.37 -0.76
CA ALA A 228 8.36 6.10 -0.25
C ALA A 228 9.50 5.15 0.08
N LEU A 229 9.16 4.16 0.88
CA LEU A 229 10.01 3.05 1.28
C LEU A 229 9.28 1.76 0.96
N VAL A 230 9.98 0.83 0.31
CA VAL A 230 9.47 -0.50 -0.02
C VAL A 230 10.22 -1.52 0.82
N PHE A 231 9.49 -2.44 1.45
CA PHE A 231 10.04 -3.62 2.10
C PHE A 231 9.59 -4.86 1.34
N ALA A 232 10.55 -5.70 0.97
CA ALA A 232 10.33 -7.04 0.46
C ALA A 232 10.60 -8.03 1.60
N CYS A 233 9.53 -8.55 2.19
CA CYS A 233 9.57 -9.37 3.40
C CYS A 233 9.40 -10.85 3.06
N SER A 234 10.22 -11.70 3.64
CA SER A 234 10.12 -13.16 3.58
C SER A 234 9.86 -13.74 4.95
N LYS A 235 9.12 -14.83 5.00
CA LYS A 235 8.94 -15.61 6.22
C LYS A 235 10.24 -16.40 6.46
N SER A 236 10.90 -16.11 7.58
CA SER A 236 12.11 -16.81 8.03
C SER A 236 11.81 -18.20 8.57
#